data_e36365f842fa4797bbf7798743beeef5
#
_entry.id   e36365f842fa4797bbf7798743beeef5
#
_cell.length_a   1.000
_cell.length_b   1.000
_cell.length_c   1.000
_cell.angle_alpha   90.00
_cell.angle_beta   90.00
_cell.angle_gamma   90.00
#
_symmetry.space_group_name_H-M   'P 1'
#
loop_
_entity.id
_entity.type
_entity.pdbx_description
1 polymer ?
#
loop_
_entity_poly.entity_id
_entity_poly.type
_entity_poly.pdbx_seq_one_letter_code
_entity_poly.pdbx_strand_id
1 'polypeptide(L)'
;ERELVLPLRYPTRGYGVIAETIADRVRKMGGIIRNKARVVNVKSVDGGSYLVKVDQDGDEIELQADYVVSTIPIPNLVSIMSPEAPQIVKDSADKLGYLSLIVLYVVTTKKNLLNTSYVYYLDRPYHRLAEMEKFCDSLFPVGENMLAVEYSCHRGDEIWNMNEQDLLELALPHLDHDNILSRNDVDKLFVVRAGHAYPIRYFDFRDNLDTFLAYVSEQPNIDVLGRTGEYRYI
;
A
#
# COMPACT_ATOMS: atom_id res chain seq x y z
N GLU A 1 6.36 3.43 33.76
CA GLU A 1 6.02 3.13 32.34
C GLU A 1 5.50 1.70 32.30
N ARG A 2 4.21 1.55 32.06
CA ARG A 2 3.62 0.23 31.78
C ARG A 2 3.75 0.01 30.27
N GLU A 3 4.71 -0.80 29.85
CA GLU A 3 4.70 -1.38 28.53
C GLU A 3 3.44 -2.24 28.41
N LEU A 4 2.50 -1.79 27.60
CA LEU A 4 1.37 -2.60 27.16
C LEU A 4 1.90 -3.60 26.13
N VAL A 5 2.55 -4.65 26.60
CA VAL A 5 2.89 -5.81 25.75
C VAL A 5 1.61 -6.61 25.53
N LEU A 6 0.79 -6.16 24.59
CA LEU A 6 -0.29 -6.99 24.10
C LEU A 6 0.32 -8.12 23.26
N PRO A 7 -0.07 -9.38 23.47
CA PRO A 7 0.41 -10.47 22.65
C PRO A 7 0.01 -10.21 21.18
N LEU A 8 0.99 -10.01 20.31
CA LEU A 8 0.79 -9.90 18.87
C LEU A 8 0.31 -11.26 18.35
N ARG A 9 -0.81 -11.24 17.62
CA ARG A 9 -1.30 -12.41 16.89
C ARG A 9 -1.00 -12.22 15.41
N TYR A 10 -0.28 -13.14 14.84
CA TYR A 10 0.03 -13.16 13.42
C TYR A 10 -0.64 -14.39 12.78
N PRO A 11 -1.34 -14.24 11.64
CA PRO A 11 -1.96 -15.39 10.99
C PRO A 11 -0.92 -16.39 10.50
N THR A 12 -1.09 -17.67 10.79
CA THR A 12 -0.14 -18.73 10.43
C THR A 12 0.10 -18.92 8.93
N ARG A 13 -0.76 -18.34 8.08
CA ARG A 13 -0.61 -18.31 6.62
C ARG A 13 -0.33 -16.90 6.09
N GLY A 14 0.19 -15.99 6.95
CA GLY A 14 0.47 -14.60 6.60
C GLY A 14 -0.79 -13.70 6.57
N TYR A 15 -0.57 -12.40 6.52
CA TYR A 15 -1.68 -11.41 6.52
C TYR A 15 -2.61 -11.53 5.30
N GLY A 16 -2.13 -12.04 4.19
CA GLY A 16 -2.92 -12.25 2.97
C GLY A 16 -4.18 -13.08 3.21
N VAL A 17 -4.12 -14.04 4.16
CA VAL A 17 -5.28 -14.90 4.50
C VAL A 17 -6.50 -14.10 4.97
N ILE A 18 -6.31 -12.94 5.57
CA ILE A 18 -7.41 -12.08 6.02
C ILE A 18 -8.18 -11.57 4.79
N ALA A 19 -7.47 -10.99 3.83
CA ALA A 19 -8.06 -10.49 2.59
C ALA A 19 -8.70 -11.64 1.78
N GLU A 20 -8.04 -12.78 1.66
CA GLU A 20 -8.55 -13.99 0.98
C GLU A 20 -9.85 -14.49 1.63
N THR A 21 -9.88 -14.56 2.97
CA THR A 21 -11.07 -15.02 3.71
C THR A 21 -12.25 -14.07 3.52
N ILE A 22 -11.99 -12.75 3.53
CA ILE A 22 -13.02 -11.74 3.27
C ILE A 22 -13.53 -11.87 1.83
N ALA A 23 -12.62 -12.00 0.86
CA ALA A 23 -12.95 -12.16 -0.55
C ALA A 23 -13.83 -13.41 -0.79
N ASP A 24 -13.47 -14.53 -0.18
CA ASP A 24 -14.26 -15.76 -0.27
C ASP A 24 -15.66 -15.61 0.35
N ARG A 25 -15.75 -14.87 1.44
CA ARG A 25 -17.06 -14.59 2.06
C ARG A 25 -17.92 -13.69 1.17
N VAL A 26 -17.32 -12.65 0.55
CA VAL A 26 -18.01 -11.78 -0.41
C VAL A 26 -18.57 -12.61 -1.58
N ARG A 27 -17.74 -13.49 -2.18
CA ARG A 27 -18.17 -14.37 -3.28
C ARG A 27 -19.31 -15.31 -2.86
N LYS A 28 -19.22 -15.92 -1.66
CA LYS A 28 -20.29 -16.79 -1.12
C LYS A 28 -21.60 -16.06 -0.90
N MET A 29 -21.55 -14.75 -0.68
CA MET A 29 -22.73 -13.88 -0.55
C MET A 29 -23.26 -13.36 -1.89
N GLY A 30 -22.69 -13.79 -3.02
CA GLY A 30 -23.06 -13.37 -4.37
C GLY A 30 -22.36 -12.12 -4.87
N GLY A 31 -21.39 -11.57 -4.11
CA GLY A 31 -20.60 -10.43 -4.52
C GLY A 31 -19.58 -10.81 -5.61
N ILE A 32 -19.26 -9.85 -6.47
CA ILE A 32 -18.30 -10.00 -7.57
C ILE A 32 -17.00 -9.28 -7.19
N ILE A 33 -15.86 -9.98 -7.32
CA ILE A 33 -14.53 -9.40 -7.16
C ILE A 33 -13.80 -9.51 -8.50
N ARG A 34 -13.40 -8.35 -9.05
CA ARG A 34 -12.63 -8.25 -10.28
C ARG A 34 -11.21 -7.82 -9.95
N ASN A 35 -10.26 -8.68 -10.25
CA ASN A 35 -8.82 -8.37 -10.17
C ASN A 35 -8.34 -7.81 -11.51
N LYS A 36 -7.20 -7.08 -11.49
CA LYS A 36 -6.62 -6.44 -12.69
C LYS A 36 -7.62 -5.54 -13.42
N ALA A 37 -8.55 -4.96 -12.66
CA ALA A 37 -9.60 -4.11 -13.15
C ALA A 37 -9.37 -2.70 -12.60
N ARG A 38 -9.03 -1.76 -13.48
CA ARG A 38 -8.74 -0.37 -13.12
C ARG A 38 -9.94 0.51 -13.43
N VAL A 39 -10.51 1.15 -12.42
CA VAL A 39 -11.54 2.18 -12.63
C VAL A 39 -10.87 3.39 -13.30
N VAL A 40 -11.40 3.80 -14.44
CA VAL A 40 -10.87 4.90 -15.25
C VAL A 40 -11.82 6.09 -15.33
N ASN A 41 -13.10 5.91 -14.99
CA ASN A 41 -14.07 7.01 -14.90
C ASN A 41 -15.20 6.65 -13.94
N VAL A 42 -15.66 7.64 -13.16
CA VAL A 42 -16.82 7.56 -12.27
C VAL A 42 -17.74 8.71 -12.64
N LYS A 43 -18.75 8.44 -13.45
CA LYS A 43 -19.67 9.44 -13.97
C LYS A 43 -20.98 9.44 -13.17
N SER A 44 -21.29 10.57 -12.54
CA SER A 44 -22.60 10.80 -11.92
C SER A 44 -23.68 10.88 -13.02
N VAL A 45 -24.81 10.23 -12.79
CA VAL A 45 -25.99 10.27 -13.68
C VAL A 45 -27.23 10.65 -12.90
N ASP A 46 -28.30 10.98 -13.61
CA ASP A 46 -29.55 11.40 -12.99
C ASP A 46 -30.06 10.36 -11.98
N GLY A 47 -30.66 10.85 -10.89
CA GLY A 47 -31.18 10.01 -9.81
C GLY A 47 -30.15 9.59 -8.76
N GLY A 48 -28.91 10.09 -8.85
CA GLY A 48 -27.85 9.81 -7.85
C GLY A 48 -27.16 8.46 -8.01
N SER A 49 -27.29 7.83 -9.18
CA SER A 49 -26.51 6.64 -9.55
C SER A 49 -25.24 7.01 -10.33
N TYR A 50 -24.40 6.03 -10.61
CA TYR A 50 -23.12 6.20 -11.29
C TYR A 50 -22.95 5.22 -12.45
N LEU A 51 -22.31 5.70 -13.52
CA LEU A 51 -21.70 4.83 -14.53
C LEU A 51 -20.20 4.75 -14.27
N VAL A 52 -19.72 3.56 -13.96
CA VAL A 52 -18.32 3.31 -13.62
C VAL A 52 -17.66 2.58 -14.80
N LYS A 53 -16.68 3.25 -15.42
CA LYS A 53 -15.88 2.63 -16.47
C LYS A 53 -14.64 1.97 -15.89
N VAL A 54 -14.41 0.75 -16.30
CA VAL A 54 -13.33 -0.12 -15.84
C VAL A 54 -12.53 -0.61 -17.03
N ASP A 55 -11.22 -0.40 -16.99
CA ASP A 55 -10.27 -1.04 -17.89
C ASP A 55 -9.85 -2.38 -17.26
N GLN A 56 -10.18 -3.47 -17.89
CA GLN A 56 -9.77 -4.81 -17.48
C GLN A 56 -9.01 -5.51 -18.60
N ASP A 57 -7.68 -5.60 -18.47
CA ASP A 57 -6.77 -6.21 -19.47
C ASP A 57 -6.89 -5.58 -20.88
N GLY A 58 -7.25 -4.28 -20.98
CA GLY A 58 -7.43 -3.53 -22.21
C GLY A 58 -8.87 -3.52 -22.75
N ASP A 59 -9.77 -4.26 -22.12
CA ASP A 59 -11.21 -4.20 -22.42
C ASP A 59 -11.90 -3.17 -21.53
N GLU A 60 -12.67 -2.26 -22.13
CA GLU A 60 -13.49 -1.29 -21.40
C GLU A 60 -14.83 -1.93 -21.01
N ILE A 61 -15.13 -1.95 -19.72
CA ILE A 61 -16.39 -2.42 -19.15
C ILE A 61 -17.09 -1.23 -18.51
N GLU A 62 -18.40 -1.07 -18.74
CA GLU A 62 -19.23 -0.09 -18.07
C GLU A 62 -20.18 -0.78 -17.09
N LEU A 63 -20.19 -0.30 -15.84
CA LEU A 63 -21.02 -0.81 -14.76
C LEU A 63 -21.92 0.30 -14.25
N GLN A 64 -23.21 0.03 -14.09
CA GLN A 64 -24.11 0.91 -13.36
C GLN A 64 -24.05 0.57 -11.86
N ALA A 65 -23.96 1.60 -11.02
CA ALA A 65 -23.91 1.48 -9.57
C ALA A 65 -24.88 2.47 -8.91
N ASP A 66 -25.68 1.99 -7.97
CA ASP A 66 -26.55 2.83 -7.15
C ASP A 66 -25.75 3.54 -6.05
N TYR A 67 -24.61 3.00 -5.67
CA TYR A 67 -23.73 3.53 -4.64
C TYR A 67 -22.25 3.19 -4.94
N VAL A 68 -21.35 4.14 -4.70
CA VAL A 68 -19.91 3.97 -4.87
C VAL A 68 -19.20 4.15 -3.54
N VAL A 69 -18.33 3.21 -3.19
CA VAL A 69 -17.40 3.36 -2.07
C VAL A 69 -15.98 3.34 -2.62
N SER A 70 -15.29 4.45 -2.52
CA SER A 70 -13.93 4.59 -3.01
C SER A 70 -12.92 4.36 -1.90
N THR A 71 -11.92 3.51 -2.16
CA THR A 71 -10.78 3.28 -1.26
C THR A 71 -9.45 3.68 -1.90
N ILE A 72 -9.49 4.24 -3.12
CA ILE A 72 -8.29 4.67 -3.85
C ILE A 72 -7.78 6.03 -3.32
N PRO A 73 -6.52 6.41 -3.62
CA PRO A 73 -5.99 7.71 -3.24
C PRO A 73 -6.85 8.88 -3.74
N ILE A 74 -7.00 9.91 -2.91
CA ILE A 74 -7.85 11.08 -3.19
C ILE A 74 -7.56 11.74 -4.55
N PRO A 75 -6.29 12.04 -4.93
CA PRO A 75 -6.00 12.62 -6.24
C PRO A 75 -6.47 11.73 -7.39
N ASN A 76 -6.34 10.41 -7.23
CA ASN A 76 -6.79 9.46 -8.25
C ASN A 76 -8.32 9.47 -8.41
N LEU A 77 -9.07 9.51 -7.29
CA LEU A 77 -10.52 9.59 -7.36
C LEU A 77 -10.95 10.88 -8.06
N VAL A 78 -10.44 12.03 -7.63
CA VAL A 78 -10.77 13.34 -8.19
C VAL A 78 -10.48 13.39 -9.70
N SER A 79 -9.39 12.79 -10.16
CA SER A 79 -8.99 12.79 -11.57
C SER A 79 -9.90 11.96 -12.50
N ILE A 80 -10.68 11.02 -11.96
CA ILE A 80 -11.57 10.15 -12.73
C ILE A 80 -13.07 10.48 -12.56
N MET A 81 -13.41 11.47 -11.73
CA MET A 81 -14.80 11.90 -11.55
C MET A 81 -15.35 12.64 -12.78
N SER A 82 -16.64 12.41 -13.10
CA SER A 82 -17.36 13.10 -14.17
C SER A 82 -18.80 13.41 -13.69
N PRO A 83 -19.27 14.69 -13.74
CA PRO A 83 -18.50 15.85 -14.20
C PRO A 83 -17.24 16.11 -13.37
N GLU A 84 -16.30 16.82 -13.98
CA GLU A 84 -15.03 17.14 -13.29
C GLU A 84 -15.26 17.92 -12.01
N ALA A 85 -14.50 17.60 -10.97
CA ALA A 85 -14.53 18.36 -9.72
C ALA A 85 -14.11 19.82 -9.94
N PRO A 86 -14.63 20.78 -9.14
CA PRO A 86 -14.20 22.17 -9.18
C PRO A 86 -12.68 22.31 -9.03
N GLN A 87 -12.09 23.36 -9.64
CA GLN A 87 -10.63 23.55 -9.64
C GLN A 87 -10.05 23.58 -8.22
N ILE A 88 -10.74 24.24 -7.27
CA ILE A 88 -10.29 24.27 -5.88
C ILE A 88 -10.17 22.89 -5.24
N VAL A 89 -11.05 21.95 -5.60
CA VAL A 89 -11.01 20.55 -5.11
C VAL A 89 -9.85 19.80 -5.76
N LYS A 90 -9.61 20.00 -7.06
CA LYS A 90 -8.47 19.43 -7.77
C LYS A 90 -7.15 19.92 -7.16
N ASP A 91 -7.00 21.23 -6.97
CA ASP A 91 -5.80 21.85 -6.38
C ASP A 91 -5.55 21.35 -4.95
N SER A 92 -6.63 21.14 -4.17
CA SER A 92 -6.54 20.58 -2.82
C SER A 92 -6.15 19.11 -2.83
N ALA A 93 -6.74 18.31 -3.72
CA ALA A 93 -6.41 16.89 -3.87
C ALA A 93 -4.96 16.69 -4.29
N ASP A 94 -4.43 17.51 -5.20
CA ASP A 94 -3.04 17.41 -5.68
C ASP A 94 -2.00 17.72 -4.59
N LYS A 95 -2.40 18.45 -3.54
CA LYS A 95 -1.56 18.73 -2.37
C LYS A 95 -1.57 17.59 -1.33
N LEU A 96 -2.48 16.64 -1.45
CA LEU A 96 -2.56 15.47 -0.58
C LEU A 96 -1.59 14.38 -1.07
N GLY A 97 -0.33 14.51 -0.67
CA GLY A 97 0.75 13.62 -1.09
C GLY A 97 0.72 12.26 -0.38
N TYR A 98 1.27 11.26 -1.03
CA TYR A 98 1.48 9.92 -0.46
C TYR A 98 2.93 9.49 -0.58
N LEU A 99 3.45 8.93 0.50
CA LEU A 99 4.76 8.28 0.50
C LEU A 99 4.64 6.91 -0.16
N SER A 100 5.56 6.60 -1.05
CA SER A 100 5.71 5.29 -1.66
C SER A 100 6.60 4.39 -0.79
N LEU A 101 6.41 3.09 -0.92
CA LEU A 101 7.20 2.09 -0.23
C LEU A 101 7.73 1.07 -1.24
N ILE A 102 9.02 0.79 -1.14
CA ILE A 102 9.67 -0.34 -1.81
C ILE A 102 10.06 -1.34 -0.74
N VAL A 103 9.72 -2.59 -0.92
CA VAL A 103 10.18 -3.68 -0.09
C VAL A 103 11.02 -4.61 -0.93
N LEU A 104 12.33 -4.62 -0.66
CA LEU A 104 13.25 -5.61 -1.19
C LEU A 104 13.23 -6.82 -0.25
N TYR A 105 12.83 -7.96 -0.76
CA TYR A 105 12.91 -9.23 -0.05
C TYR A 105 14.19 -9.96 -0.44
N VAL A 106 14.99 -10.29 0.57
CA VAL A 106 16.23 -11.06 0.45
C VAL A 106 16.00 -12.43 1.04
N VAL A 107 15.92 -13.45 0.20
CA VAL A 107 15.83 -14.85 0.64
C VAL A 107 17.22 -15.37 0.98
N THR A 108 17.34 -16.08 2.09
CA THR A 108 18.60 -16.59 2.64
C THR A 108 18.37 -17.86 3.44
N THR A 109 19.42 -18.67 3.62
CA THR A 109 19.44 -19.79 4.57
C THR A 109 19.92 -19.36 5.97
N LYS A 110 20.43 -18.14 6.12
CA LYS A 110 20.93 -17.63 7.40
C LYS A 110 19.77 -17.36 8.36
N LYS A 111 19.92 -17.80 9.59
CA LYS A 111 18.92 -17.67 10.65
C LYS A 111 19.30 -16.59 11.66
N ASN A 112 18.29 -16.09 12.40
CA ASN A 112 18.49 -15.10 13.46
C ASN A 112 19.23 -13.85 12.95
N LEU A 113 18.73 -13.28 11.87
CA LEU A 113 19.28 -12.08 11.24
C LEU A 113 19.16 -10.84 12.15
N LEU A 114 18.06 -10.73 12.86
CA LEU A 114 17.77 -9.66 13.79
C LEU A 114 17.50 -10.23 15.20
N ASN A 115 17.69 -9.42 16.24
CA ASN A 115 17.30 -9.79 17.59
C ASN A 115 15.80 -9.66 17.87
N THR A 116 15.08 -8.96 16.99
CA THR A 116 13.63 -8.72 17.05
C THR A 116 13.00 -9.05 15.70
N SER A 117 11.66 -9.04 15.62
CA SER A 117 10.97 -9.25 14.34
C SER A 117 11.24 -8.13 13.33
N TYR A 118 11.48 -6.89 13.79
CA TYR A 118 11.85 -5.76 12.95
C TYR A 118 12.60 -4.68 13.72
N VAL A 119 13.37 -3.85 12.98
CA VAL A 119 14.14 -2.73 13.50
C VAL A 119 13.97 -1.53 12.58
N TYR A 120 13.79 -0.33 13.15
CA TYR A 120 13.81 0.93 12.42
C TYR A 120 15.20 1.58 12.44
N TYR A 121 15.56 2.23 11.34
CA TYR A 121 16.79 2.98 11.15
C TYR A 121 16.49 4.40 10.69
N LEU A 122 17.24 5.37 11.23
CA LEU A 122 17.10 6.78 10.87
C LEU A 122 18.26 7.28 9.99
N ASP A 123 19.34 6.52 9.94
CA ASP A 123 20.64 6.89 9.34
C ASP A 123 21.07 5.93 8.22
N ARG A 124 20.15 5.14 7.68
CA ARG A 124 20.39 4.18 6.62
C ARG A 124 19.58 4.54 5.35
N PRO A 125 19.94 4.04 4.18
CA PRO A 125 19.16 4.25 2.96
C PRO A 125 17.76 3.58 3.03
N TYR A 126 17.59 2.61 3.90
CA TYR A 126 16.32 1.97 4.25
C TYR A 126 15.88 2.41 5.66
N HIS A 127 14.59 2.46 5.89
CA HIS A 127 14.05 2.88 7.18
C HIS A 127 13.67 1.73 8.12
N ARG A 128 13.45 0.51 7.58
CA ARG A 128 13.09 -0.66 8.38
C ARG A 128 13.68 -1.94 7.78
N LEU A 129 14.13 -2.82 8.67
CA LEU A 129 14.39 -4.23 8.38
C LEU A 129 13.38 -5.07 9.14
N ALA A 130 12.89 -6.13 8.51
CA ALA A 130 12.02 -7.11 9.15
C ALA A 130 12.46 -8.53 8.80
N GLU A 131 12.69 -9.35 9.82
CA GLU A 131 12.97 -10.78 9.65
C GLU A 131 11.65 -11.54 9.62
N MET A 132 11.27 -11.99 8.44
CA MET A 132 9.92 -12.51 8.20
C MET A 132 9.65 -13.84 8.90
N GLU A 133 10.64 -14.68 9.08
CA GLU A 133 10.53 -15.94 9.83
C GLU A 133 10.08 -15.72 11.28
N LYS A 134 10.47 -14.59 11.90
CA LYS A 134 10.08 -14.25 13.27
C LYS A 134 8.62 -13.86 13.45
N PHE A 135 7.91 -13.55 12.36
CA PHE A 135 6.46 -13.36 12.40
C PHE A 135 5.71 -14.68 12.29
N CYS A 136 6.21 -15.59 11.45
CA CYS A 136 5.62 -16.90 11.26
C CYS A 136 6.59 -17.82 10.52
N ASP A 137 7.21 -18.74 11.23
CA ASP A 137 8.17 -19.71 10.73
C ASP A 137 7.55 -20.72 9.74
N SER A 138 6.27 -21.06 9.93
CA SER A 138 5.55 -22.01 9.07
C SER A 138 5.28 -21.50 7.65
N LEU A 139 5.57 -20.23 7.34
CA LEU A 139 5.43 -19.66 5.99
C LEU A 139 6.61 -20.01 5.06
N PHE A 140 7.71 -20.49 5.62
CA PHE A 140 8.93 -20.70 4.85
C PHE A 140 9.23 -22.19 4.71
N PRO A 141 9.81 -22.62 3.58
CA PRO A 141 10.41 -23.93 3.46
C PRO A 141 11.45 -24.17 4.57
N VAL A 142 11.60 -25.42 4.98
CA VAL A 142 12.59 -25.79 6.01
C VAL A 142 13.99 -25.32 5.57
N GLY A 143 14.64 -24.54 6.40
CA GLY A 143 15.97 -23.99 6.13
C GLY A 143 15.98 -22.61 5.46
N GLU A 144 14.89 -22.13 4.91
CA GLU A 144 14.82 -20.78 4.33
C GLU A 144 14.40 -19.73 5.37
N ASN A 145 14.84 -18.49 5.16
CA ASN A 145 14.47 -17.29 5.88
C ASN A 145 14.38 -16.10 4.90
N MET A 146 13.79 -15.00 5.30
CA MET A 146 13.65 -13.84 4.44
C MET A 146 13.77 -12.55 5.25
N LEU A 147 14.66 -11.66 4.78
CA LEU A 147 14.77 -10.30 5.27
C LEU A 147 14.01 -9.37 4.33
N ALA A 148 13.08 -8.60 4.88
CA ALA A 148 12.45 -7.49 4.19
C ALA A 148 13.24 -6.21 4.49
N VAL A 149 13.71 -5.53 3.44
CA VAL A 149 14.41 -4.24 3.49
C VAL A 149 13.47 -3.19 2.92
N GLU A 150 13.03 -2.23 3.75
CA GLU A 150 12.01 -1.27 3.37
C GLU A 150 12.58 0.12 3.11
N TYR A 151 12.31 0.65 1.92
CA TYR A 151 12.71 1.98 1.49
C TYR A 151 11.49 2.86 1.31
N SER A 152 11.47 4.01 1.99
CA SER A 152 10.48 5.07 1.76
C SER A 152 11.01 6.02 0.69
N CYS A 153 10.16 6.37 -0.27
CA CYS A 153 10.51 7.29 -1.36
C CYS A 153 9.27 7.97 -1.91
N HIS A 154 9.44 8.94 -2.80
CA HIS A 154 8.36 9.40 -3.65
C HIS A 154 8.34 8.64 -4.97
N ARG A 155 7.15 8.49 -5.54
CA ARG A 155 7.00 7.89 -6.86
C ARG A 155 7.73 8.78 -7.89
N GLY A 156 8.68 8.18 -8.63
CA GLY A 156 9.51 8.88 -9.60
C GLY A 156 10.91 9.23 -9.10
N ASP A 157 11.20 9.10 -7.81
CA ASP A 157 12.56 9.21 -7.29
C ASP A 157 13.50 8.17 -7.95
N GLU A 158 14.79 8.42 -7.92
CA GLU A 158 15.79 7.50 -8.46
C GLU A 158 15.64 6.10 -7.84
N ILE A 159 15.52 6.02 -6.53
CA ILE A 159 15.35 4.76 -5.79
C ILE A 159 14.07 4.01 -6.19
N TRP A 160 12.99 4.73 -6.59
CA TRP A 160 11.75 4.11 -7.04
C TRP A 160 11.93 3.25 -8.29
N ASN A 161 12.88 3.61 -9.14
CA ASN A 161 13.16 2.95 -10.41
C ASN A 161 14.28 1.91 -10.34
N MET A 162 14.98 1.78 -9.19
CA MET A 162 16.05 0.80 -9.01
C MET A 162 15.52 -0.64 -9.13
N ASN A 163 16.28 -1.51 -9.76
CA ASN A 163 16.00 -2.95 -9.76
C ASN A 163 16.41 -3.61 -8.42
N GLU A 164 16.15 -4.90 -8.29
CA GLU A 164 16.42 -5.66 -7.06
C GLU A 164 17.89 -5.64 -6.68
N GLN A 165 18.77 -5.72 -7.67
CA GLN A 165 20.22 -5.74 -7.45
C GLN A 165 20.71 -4.38 -6.99
N ASP A 166 20.26 -3.28 -7.61
CA ASP A 166 20.65 -1.92 -7.21
C ASP A 166 20.19 -1.60 -5.78
N LEU A 167 18.99 -2.02 -5.41
CA LEU A 167 18.48 -1.87 -4.05
C LEU A 167 19.32 -2.69 -3.05
N LEU A 168 19.74 -3.91 -3.42
CA LEU A 168 20.63 -4.70 -2.59
C LEU A 168 21.99 -4.01 -2.41
N GLU A 169 22.61 -3.51 -3.50
CA GLU A 169 23.89 -2.80 -3.43
C GLU A 169 23.83 -1.59 -2.49
N LEU A 170 22.69 -0.91 -2.45
CA LEU A 170 22.47 0.22 -1.56
C LEU A 170 22.40 -0.21 -0.08
N ALA A 171 21.81 -1.38 0.22
CA ALA A 171 21.67 -1.88 1.59
C ALA A 171 22.89 -2.65 2.08
N LEU A 172 23.54 -3.41 1.20
CA LEU A 172 24.52 -4.43 1.54
C LEU A 172 25.69 -3.94 2.40
N PRO A 173 26.29 -2.76 2.16
CA PRO A 173 27.39 -2.28 3.01
C PRO A 173 26.97 -2.12 4.48
N HIS A 174 25.72 -1.74 4.72
CA HIS A 174 25.18 -1.57 6.06
C HIS A 174 24.82 -2.93 6.69
N LEU A 175 24.22 -3.83 5.90
CA LEU A 175 23.85 -5.17 6.36
C LEU A 175 25.09 -5.99 6.73
N ASP A 176 26.17 -5.88 5.97
CA ASP A 176 27.43 -6.56 6.23
C ASP A 176 28.16 -5.97 7.44
N HIS A 177 28.23 -4.64 7.53
CA HIS A 177 28.80 -3.94 8.70
C HIS A 177 28.10 -4.35 10.01
N ASP A 178 26.79 -4.48 10.00
CA ASP A 178 25.98 -4.84 11.16
C ASP A 178 25.93 -6.38 11.38
N ASN A 179 26.66 -7.17 10.58
CA ASN A 179 26.71 -8.64 10.58
C ASN A 179 25.33 -9.31 10.35
N ILE A 180 24.42 -8.63 9.69
CA ILE A 180 23.08 -9.14 9.38
C ILE A 180 23.16 -10.09 8.18
N LEU A 181 23.61 -9.58 7.02
CA LEU A 181 23.79 -10.36 5.77
C LEU A 181 25.02 -9.88 5.02
N SER A 182 25.77 -10.81 4.45
CA SER A 182 26.80 -10.58 3.43
C SER A 182 26.25 -10.95 2.05
N ARG A 183 26.99 -10.60 0.98
CA ARG A 183 26.62 -11.00 -0.39
C ARG A 183 26.48 -12.53 -0.56
N ASN A 184 27.31 -13.30 0.14
CA ASN A 184 27.30 -14.76 0.05
C ASN A 184 26.09 -15.41 0.73
N ASP A 185 25.37 -14.65 1.55
CA ASP A 185 24.16 -15.10 2.25
C ASP A 185 22.89 -14.90 1.40
N VAL A 186 22.99 -14.28 0.19
CA VAL A 186 21.86 -13.93 -0.66
C VAL A 186 21.57 -15.04 -1.67
N ASP A 187 20.45 -15.74 -1.50
CA ASP A 187 20.03 -16.79 -2.43
C ASP A 187 19.14 -16.26 -3.56
N LYS A 188 18.13 -15.44 -3.23
CA LYS A 188 17.18 -14.86 -4.19
C LYS A 188 16.76 -13.45 -3.77
N LEU A 189 16.34 -12.66 -4.75
CA LEU A 189 15.79 -11.31 -4.56
C LEU A 189 14.45 -11.18 -5.26
N PHE A 190 13.55 -10.41 -4.67
CA PHE A 190 12.38 -9.88 -5.35
C PHE A 190 11.92 -8.59 -4.69
N VAL A 191 11.21 -7.77 -5.46
CA VAL A 191 10.79 -6.44 -5.03
C VAL A 191 9.27 -6.29 -5.14
N VAL A 192 8.68 -5.67 -4.13
CA VAL A 192 7.29 -5.23 -4.12
C VAL A 192 7.26 -3.71 -3.96
N ARG A 193 6.42 -3.03 -4.74
CA ARG A 193 6.25 -1.58 -4.69
C ARG A 193 4.81 -1.19 -4.39
N ALA A 194 4.65 -0.27 -3.44
CA ALA A 194 3.38 0.35 -3.12
C ALA A 194 3.48 1.86 -3.39
N GLY A 195 2.82 2.34 -4.45
CA GLY A 195 2.92 3.73 -4.88
C GLY A 195 2.25 4.74 -3.93
N HIS A 196 1.33 4.28 -3.08
CA HIS A 196 0.59 5.11 -2.12
C HIS A 196 0.49 4.36 -0.79
N ALA A 197 1.64 4.20 -0.10
CA ALA A 197 1.71 3.43 1.13
C ALA A 197 1.18 4.22 2.35
N TYR A 198 1.59 5.48 2.46
CA TYR A 198 1.24 6.32 3.61
C TYR A 198 0.86 7.74 3.19
N PRO A 199 -0.21 8.34 3.75
CA PRO A 199 -0.49 9.76 3.58
C PRO A 199 0.61 10.62 4.20
N ILE A 200 1.05 11.68 3.51
CA ILE A 200 2.03 12.63 4.02
C ILE A 200 1.29 13.83 4.57
N ARG A 201 1.40 14.07 5.88
CA ARG A 201 0.72 15.18 6.55
C ARG A 201 1.59 16.43 6.53
N TYR A 202 1.53 17.20 5.45
CA TYR A 202 2.09 18.54 5.39
C TYR A 202 1.31 19.50 6.30
N PHE A 203 1.83 20.69 6.54
CA PHE A 203 1.20 21.64 7.47
C PHE A 203 -0.26 21.99 7.13
N ASP A 204 -0.58 22.09 5.86
CA ASP A 204 -1.88 22.48 5.30
C ASP A 204 -2.77 21.30 4.90
N PHE A 205 -2.39 20.06 5.26
CA PHE A 205 -3.11 18.87 4.81
C PHE A 205 -4.57 18.85 5.27
N ARG A 206 -4.89 19.43 6.45
CA ARG A 206 -6.26 19.45 6.98
C ARG A 206 -7.18 20.26 6.12
N ASP A 207 -6.80 21.49 5.78
CA ASP A 207 -7.60 22.39 4.95
C ASP A 207 -7.85 21.79 3.56
N ASN A 208 -6.82 21.14 2.98
CA ASN A 208 -6.95 20.46 1.70
C ASN A 208 -7.86 19.21 1.80
N LEU A 209 -7.73 18.42 2.88
CA LEU A 209 -8.58 17.27 3.12
C LEU A 209 -10.03 17.67 3.37
N ASP A 210 -10.26 18.70 4.19
CA ASP A 210 -11.62 19.21 4.51
C ASP A 210 -12.31 19.74 3.25
N THR A 211 -11.58 20.43 2.36
CA THR A 211 -12.10 20.87 1.05
C THR A 211 -12.58 19.69 0.20
N PHE A 212 -11.79 18.62 0.14
CA PHE A 212 -12.16 17.42 -0.60
C PHE A 212 -13.35 16.69 0.05
N LEU A 213 -13.34 16.51 1.38
CA LEU A 213 -14.41 15.82 2.10
C LEU A 213 -15.73 16.57 2.03
N ALA A 214 -15.71 17.91 2.11
CA ALA A 214 -16.90 18.74 1.91
C ALA A 214 -17.50 18.51 0.51
N TYR A 215 -16.66 18.53 -0.54
CA TYR A 215 -17.10 18.25 -1.91
C TYR A 215 -17.71 16.85 -2.06
N VAL A 216 -17.07 15.82 -1.52
CA VAL A 216 -17.59 14.43 -1.60
C VAL A 216 -18.92 14.31 -0.86
N SER A 217 -19.08 14.96 0.30
CA SER A 217 -20.31 14.92 1.09
C SER A 217 -21.52 15.52 0.39
N GLU A 218 -21.30 16.40 -0.59
CA GLU A 218 -22.36 17.00 -1.44
C GLU A 218 -22.74 16.07 -2.62
N GLN A 219 -21.92 15.05 -2.92
CA GLN A 219 -22.24 14.11 -3.98
C GLN A 219 -23.18 13.02 -3.46
N PRO A 220 -24.28 12.72 -4.16
CA PRO A 220 -25.17 11.66 -3.72
C PRO A 220 -24.51 10.29 -3.85
N ASN A 221 -24.73 9.40 -2.89
CA ASN A 221 -24.41 7.99 -2.98
C ASN A 221 -22.94 7.65 -3.33
N ILE A 222 -22.00 8.47 -2.86
CA ILE A 222 -20.57 8.16 -2.91
C ILE A 222 -19.92 8.43 -1.57
N ASP A 223 -19.11 7.46 -1.09
CA ASP A 223 -18.31 7.58 0.11
C ASP A 223 -16.83 7.26 -0.17
N VAL A 224 -15.97 7.71 0.72
CA VAL A 224 -14.53 7.37 0.75
C VAL A 224 -14.22 6.62 2.03
N LEU A 225 -13.45 5.54 1.92
CA LEU A 225 -13.07 4.70 3.07
C LEU A 225 -11.60 4.28 3.00
N GLY A 226 -11.09 3.89 4.16
CA GLY A 226 -9.77 3.30 4.31
C GLY A 226 -8.61 4.30 4.30
N ARG A 227 -7.40 3.78 4.52
CA ARG A 227 -6.18 4.58 4.71
C ARG A 227 -5.96 5.60 3.59
N THR A 228 -6.10 5.18 2.34
CA THR A 228 -5.82 6.02 1.17
C THR A 228 -7.01 6.90 0.79
N GLY A 229 -8.24 6.39 0.90
CA GLY A 229 -9.45 7.12 0.56
C GLY A 229 -9.81 8.21 1.58
N GLU A 230 -9.56 7.98 2.88
CA GLU A 230 -9.83 8.95 3.95
C GLU A 230 -8.58 9.73 4.39
N TYR A 231 -7.43 9.50 3.76
CA TYR A 231 -6.16 10.12 4.13
C TYR A 231 -5.78 9.91 5.60
N ARG A 232 -6.06 8.72 6.13
CA ARG A 232 -5.81 8.36 7.54
C ARG A 232 -4.56 7.50 7.69
N TYR A 233 -3.87 7.72 8.79
CA TYR A 233 -2.75 6.87 9.21
C TYR A 233 -3.25 5.88 10.25
N ILE A 234 -4.09 5.05 10.06
CA ILE A 234 -4.74 4.13 11.04
C ILE A 234 -4.33 4.36 12.48
#